data_444340a92c1eb505d053e338fc4534ca
#
_entry.id   444340a92c1eb505d053e338fc4534ca
#
_cell.length_a   1.000
_cell.length_b   1.000
_cell.length_c   1.000
_cell.angle_alpha   90.00
_cell.angle_beta   90.00
_cell.angle_gamma   90.00
#
_symmetry.space_group_name_H-M   'P 1'
#
loop_
_entity.id
_entity.type
_entity.pdbx_description
1 polymer ?
#
loop_
_entity_poly.entity_id
_entity_poly.type
_entity_poly.pdbx_seq_one_letter_code
_entity_poly.pdbx_strand_id
1 'polypeptide(L)'
;MTAFDLGGRVAVVTGGAGTLGLAMARGLAQAGAKVALLSRRAEAIEAAAEDLRRSGFEALGVSADVLDPTSLAVAAERVEAAWGRCDILLTAAGGNRPDAIVFGERDLFGLTPEAFREVVALNLDGTLLSVQAFAPAMVRAGRGSVITISSMAAQKPLSRVLGYGAAKAGVDNLTRWLAVHLAQSYGEGLRVNAIAPGFFVGEQNRALLLGPDGQPTERGASILRNTPMGRFGDPDDLAGTAVWLASDASRFVTGVVVPVDGGYAAFGGV
;
A
#
# COMPACT_ATOMS: atom_id res chain seq x y z
N MET A 1 -18.80 6.47 -19.88
CA MET A 1 -17.85 6.09 -18.82
C MET A 1 -16.67 5.38 -19.43
N THR A 2 -15.45 5.72 -19.05
CA THR A 2 -14.25 4.99 -19.50
C THR A 2 -14.09 3.74 -18.64
N ALA A 3 -13.31 2.74 -19.10
CA ALA A 3 -13.01 1.54 -18.30
C ALA A 3 -12.24 1.84 -17.00
N PHE A 4 -11.70 3.06 -16.86
CA PHE A 4 -10.99 3.55 -15.69
C PHE A 4 -11.85 4.37 -14.72
N ASP A 5 -13.12 4.60 -15.06
CA ASP A 5 -14.06 5.36 -14.23
C ASP A 5 -14.38 4.60 -12.93
N LEU A 6 -14.25 5.29 -11.80
CA LEU A 6 -14.56 4.79 -10.48
C LEU A 6 -15.80 5.46 -9.86
N GLY A 7 -16.58 6.19 -10.66
CA GLY A 7 -17.80 6.86 -10.23
C GLY A 7 -18.76 5.93 -9.48
N GLY A 8 -19.18 6.34 -8.27
CA GLY A 8 -20.04 5.55 -7.40
C GLY A 8 -19.39 4.38 -6.67
N ARG A 9 -18.07 4.17 -6.78
CA ARG A 9 -17.31 3.20 -6.00
C ARG A 9 -16.79 3.81 -4.71
N VAL A 10 -16.62 2.97 -3.71
CA VAL A 10 -16.04 3.33 -2.41
C VAL A 10 -14.70 2.63 -2.26
N ALA A 11 -13.65 3.41 -2.03
CA ALA A 11 -12.30 2.95 -1.79
C ALA A 11 -11.91 3.15 -0.30
N VAL A 12 -11.38 2.11 0.31
CA VAL A 12 -10.76 2.16 1.64
C VAL A 12 -9.26 2.06 1.48
N VAL A 13 -8.52 3.01 2.09
CA VAL A 13 -7.06 3.08 2.00
C VAL A 13 -6.46 3.08 3.41
N THR A 14 -5.85 1.95 3.80
CA THR A 14 -5.09 1.91 5.06
C THR A 14 -3.74 2.59 4.86
N GLY A 15 -3.18 3.20 5.90
CA GLY A 15 -1.98 4.04 5.75
C GLY A 15 -2.25 5.32 4.93
N GLY A 16 -3.51 5.77 4.85
CA GLY A 16 -3.98 6.88 4.02
C GLY A 16 -3.43 8.26 4.39
N ALA A 17 -2.81 8.41 5.57
CA ALA A 17 -2.07 9.63 5.93
C ALA A 17 -0.58 9.58 5.54
N GLY A 18 -0.09 8.44 5.03
CA GLY A 18 1.29 8.30 4.55
C GLY A 18 1.45 8.79 3.10
N THR A 19 2.67 9.17 2.74
CA THR A 19 3.00 9.75 1.42
C THR A 19 2.43 8.95 0.25
N LEU A 20 2.68 7.63 0.18
CA LEU A 20 2.25 6.79 -0.94
C LEU A 20 0.75 6.47 -0.87
N GLY A 21 0.24 6.19 0.36
CA GLY A 21 -1.19 5.91 0.55
C GLY A 21 -2.07 7.09 0.15
N LEU A 22 -1.68 8.31 0.54
CA LEU A 22 -2.43 9.53 0.21
C LEU A 22 -2.39 9.84 -1.30
N ALA A 23 -1.24 9.66 -1.96
CA ALA A 23 -1.14 9.88 -3.40
C ALA A 23 -2.04 8.92 -4.19
N MET A 24 -2.01 7.63 -3.86
CA MET A 24 -2.91 6.63 -4.47
C MET A 24 -4.38 6.93 -4.15
N ALA A 25 -4.70 7.32 -2.91
CA ALA A 25 -6.05 7.72 -2.52
C ALA A 25 -6.57 8.91 -3.34
N ARG A 26 -5.71 9.93 -3.55
CA ARG A 26 -6.02 11.08 -4.40
C ARG A 26 -6.29 10.65 -5.84
N GLY A 27 -5.48 9.76 -6.40
CA GLY A 27 -5.72 9.21 -7.73
C GLY A 27 -7.05 8.47 -7.85
N LEU A 28 -7.42 7.66 -6.85
CA LEU A 28 -8.73 7.00 -6.80
C LEU A 28 -9.89 8.01 -6.72
N ALA A 29 -9.73 9.08 -5.92
CA ALA A 29 -10.72 10.16 -5.82
C ALA A 29 -10.87 10.93 -7.14
N GLN A 30 -9.77 11.25 -7.81
CA GLN A 30 -9.76 11.90 -9.13
C GLN A 30 -10.45 11.06 -10.21
N ALA A 31 -10.37 9.73 -10.09
CA ALA A 31 -11.10 8.79 -10.95
C ALA A 31 -12.58 8.63 -10.59
N GLY A 32 -13.08 9.32 -9.55
CA GLY A 32 -14.49 9.37 -9.16
C GLY A 32 -14.87 8.52 -7.94
N ALA A 33 -13.92 7.87 -7.27
CA ALA A 33 -14.23 7.10 -6.07
C ALA A 33 -14.46 8.01 -4.85
N LYS A 34 -15.37 7.62 -3.96
CA LYS A 34 -15.41 8.09 -2.58
C LYS A 34 -14.30 7.40 -1.80
N VAL A 35 -13.55 8.10 -0.96
CA VAL A 35 -12.34 7.55 -0.34
C VAL A 35 -12.38 7.61 1.18
N ALA A 36 -12.32 6.46 1.85
CA ALA A 36 -12.09 6.37 3.29
C ALA A 36 -10.59 6.17 3.54
N LEU A 37 -9.98 7.10 4.25
CA LEU A 37 -8.58 7.06 4.65
C LEU A 37 -8.49 6.51 6.07
N LEU A 38 -7.64 5.51 6.30
CA LEU A 38 -7.42 4.89 7.60
C LEU A 38 -5.98 5.09 8.07
N SER A 39 -5.80 5.51 9.33
CA SER A 39 -4.50 5.57 10.00
C SER A 39 -4.71 5.66 11.51
N ARG A 40 -3.69 5.31 12.30
CA ARG A 40 -3.76 5.37 13.77
C ARG A 40 -3.81 6.79 14.32
N ARG A 41 -3.20 7.75 13.62
CA ARG A 41 -3.14 9.16 14.05
C ARG A 41 -4.40 9.89 13.62
N ALA A 42 -5.34 10.10 14.57
CA ALA A 42 -6.65 10.68 14.28
C ALA A 42 -6.56 12.06 13.63
N GLU A 43 -5.72 12.96 14.16
CA GLU A 43 -5.55 14.31 13.62
C GLU A 43 -4.97 14.29 12.20
N ALA A 44 -3.94 13.45 11.96
CA ALA A 44 -3.31 13.38 10.65
C ALA A 44 -4.24 12.80 9.59
N ILE A 45 -5.08 11.81 9.95
CA ILE A 45 -6.00 11.21 8.97
C ILE A 45 -7.17 12.14 8.67
N GLU A 46 -7.66 12.88 9.67
CA GLU A 46 -8.71 13.87 9.44
C GLU A 46 -8.19 15.04 8.60
N ALA A 47 -6.97 15.52 8.85
CA ALA A 47 -6.35 16.56 8.02
C ALA A 47 -6.18 16.10 6.56
N ALA A 48 -5.77 14.84 6.32
CA ALA A 48 -5.66 14.29 4.98
C ALA A 48 -7.04 14.17 4.28
N ALA A 49 -8.07 13.75 5.00
CA ALA A 49 -9.43 13.67 4.46
C ALA A 49 -9.99 15.07 4.15
N GLU A 50 -9.73 16.05 5.02
CA GLU A 50 -10.13 17.45 4.80
C GLU A 50 -9.45 18.06 3.57
N ASP A 51 -8.17 17.74 3.32
CA ASP A 51 -7.47 18.19 2.11
C ASP A 51 -8.13 17.64 0.83
N LEU A 52 -8.54 16.37 0.84
CA LEU A 52 -9.31 15.79 -0.27
C LEU A 52 -10.69 16.47 -0.42
N ARG A 53 -11.41 16.72 0.66
CA ARG A 53 -12.71 17.41 0.62
C ARG A 53 -12.60 18.83 0.09
N ARG A 54 -11.56 19.58 0.50
CA ARG A 54 -11.27 20.92 -0.05
C ARG A 54 -10.94 20.92 -1.52
N SER A 55 -10.39 19.80 -2.01
CA SER A 55 -10.15 19.58 -3.44
C SER A 55 -11.40 19.12 -4.21
N GLY A 56 -12.57 19.08 -3.56
CA GLY A 56 -13.85 18.74 -4.17
C GLY A 56 -14.18 17.24 -4.19
N PHE A 57 -13.43 16.39 -3.49
CA PHE A 57 -13.66 14.96 -3.44
C PHE A 57 -14.47 14.52 -2.20
N GLU A 58 -15.20 13.41 -2.32
CA GLU A 58 -15.84 12.78 -1.16
C GLU A 58 -14.82 11.94 -0.38
N ALA A 59 -14.47 12.39 0.84
CA ALA A 59 -13.48 11.72 1.67
C ALA A 59 -13.89 11.63 3.15
N LEU A 60 -13.53 10.52 3.80
CA LEU A 60 -13.76 10.22 5.21
C LEU A 60 -12.44 9.85 5.89
N GLY A 61 -12.10 10.52 6.99
CA GLY A 61 -10.99 10.15 7.86
C GLY A 61 -11.47 9.18 8.95
N VAL A 62 -10.79 8.04 9.11
CA VAL A 62 -11.11 7.05 10.15
C VAL A 62 -9.84 6.67 10.90
N SER A 63 -9.81 6.95 12.21
CA SER A 63 -8.73 6.44 13.05
C SER A 63 -8.89 4.94 13.22
N ALA A 64 -7.86 4.16 12.81
CA ALA A 64 -7.86 2.71 12.96
C ALA A 64 -6.43 2.17 13.06
N ASP A 65 -6.24 1.14 13.90
CA ASP A 65 -5.01 0.33 13.94
C ASP A 65 -5.23 -0.95 13.13
N VAL A 66 -4.39 -1.18 12.12
CA VAL A 66 -4.48 -2.37 11.27
C VAL A 66 -4.07 -3.66 11.99
N LEU A 67 -3.47 -3.56 13.17
CA LEU A 67 -3.12 -4.71 14.03
C LEU A 67 -4.22 -5.04 15.06
N ASP A 68 -5.27 -4.22 15.15
CA ASP A 68 -6.40 -4.46 16.05
C ASP A 68 -7.67 -4.80 15.25
N PRO A 69 -8.12 -6.08 15.25
CA PRO A 69 -9.33 -6.49 14.56
C PRO A 69 -10.59 -5.71 15.00
N THR A 70 -10.68 -5.33 16.27
CA THR A 70 -11.80 -4.56 16.80
C THR A 70 -11.81 -3.14 16.21
N SER A 71 -10.65 -2.50 16.16
CA SER A 71 -10.48 -1.20 15.53
C SER A 71 -10.84 -1.22 14.04
N LEU A 72 -10.45 -2.27 13.32
CA LEU A 72 -10.78 -2.46 11.92
C LEU A 72 -12.28 -2.73 11.70
N ALA A 73 -12.93 -3.50 12.59
CA ALA A 73 -14.38 -3.74 12.52
C ALA A 73 -15.16 -2.43 12.68
N VAL A 74 -14.82 -1.59 13.68
CA VAL A 74 -15.41 -0.27 13.86
C VAL A 74 -15.18 0.62 12.64
N ALA A 75 -13.99 0.56 12.03
CA ALA A 75 -13.72 1.32 10.81
C ALA A 75 -14.58 0.84 9.63
N ALA A 76 -14.77 -0.47 9.47
CA ALA A 76 -15.65 -1.03 8.43
C ALA A 76 -17.11 -0.61 8.62
N GLU A 77 -17.62 -0.62 9.85
CA GLU A 77 -18.96 -0.13 10.19
C GLU A 77 -19.14 1.35 9.85
N ARG A 78 -18.13 2.18 10.15
CA ARG A 78 -18.16 3.62 9.81
C ARG A 78 -18.21 3.86 8.30
N VAL A 79 -17.46 3.09 7.51
CA VAL A 79 -17.49 3.18 6.04
C VAL A 79 -18.84 2.71 5.50
N GLU A 80 -19.38 1.60 6.04
CA GLU A 80 -20.68 1.07 5.65
C GLU A 80 -21.82 2.03 6.02
N ALA A 81 -21.77 2.65 7.19
CA ALA A 81 -22.74 3.67 7.60
C ALA A 81 -22.70 4.92 6.72
N ALA A 82 -21.51 5.34 6.26
CA ALA A 82 -21.35 6.52 5.42
C ALA A 82 -21.82 6.28 3.96
N TRP A 83 -21.55 5.10 3.40
CA TRP A 83 -21.74 4.88 1.95
C TRP A 83 -22.33 3.52 1.57
N GLY A 84 -22.62 2.64 2.52
CA GLY A 84 -23.32 1.36 2.33
C GLY A 84 -22.52 0.29 1.59
N ARG A 85 -21.23 0.51 1.33
CA ARG A 85 -20.42 -0.41 0.50
C ARG A 85 -18.92 -0.20 0.67
N CYS A 86 -18.14 -1.20 0.24
CA CYS A 86 -16.72 -1.12 -0.01
C CYS A 86 -16.43 -1.88 -1.31
N ASP A 87 -15.88 -1.19 -2.32
CA ASP A 87 -15.59 -1.78 -3.64
C ASP A 87 -14.09 -1.98 -3.86
N ILE A 88 -13.27 -1.16 -3.21
CA ILE A 88 -11.83 -1.13 -3.38
C ILE A 88 -11.20 -1.09 -1.99
N LEU A 89 -10.24 -1.99 -1.74
CA LEU A 89 -9.39 -1.95 -0.55
C LEU A 89 -7.94 -1.82 -0.99
N LEU A 90 -7.27 -0.76 -0.56
CA LEU A 90 -5.83 -0.55 -0.77
C LEU A 90 -5.11 -0.62 0.58
N THR A 91 -4.26 -1.65 0.77
CA THR A 91 -3.58 -1.88 2.05
C THR A 91 -2.18 -1.27 2.05
N ALA A 92 -2.11 0.08 2.23
CA ALA A 92 -0.85 0.82 2.22
C ALA A 92 -0.28 1.08 3.63
N ALA A 93 -0.91 0.58 4.68
CA ALA A 93 -0.33 0.59 6.01
C ALA A 93 0.88 -0.34 6.06
N GLY A 94 2.03 0.18 6.45
CA GLY A 94 3.29 -0.57 6.50
C GLY A 94 4.48 0.33 6.77
N GLY A 95 5.64 -0.27 6.87
CA GLY A 95 6.89 0.44 7.10
C GLY A 95 7.94 -0.42 7.78
N ASN A 96 9.07 0.18 8.09
CA ASN A 96 10.15 -0.43 8.85
C ASN A 96 10.34 0.31 10.18
N ARG A 97 11.11 -0.28 11.09
CA ARG A 97 11.45 0.30 12.39
C ARG A 97 12.96 0.51 12.50
N PRO A 98 13.42 1.57 13.18
CA PRO A 98 14.85 1.82 13.35
C PRO A 98 15.59 0.68 14.05
N ASP A 99 14.95 0.01 15.02
CA ASP A 99 15.50 -1.12 15.78
C ASP A 99 15.51 -2.45 15.00
N ALA A 100 14.77 -2.54 13.89
CA ALA A 100 14.78 -3.68 12.97
C ALA A 100 15.73 -3.49 11.76
N ILE A 101 16.50 -2.41 11.73
CA ILE A 101 17.50 -2.16 10.68
C ILE A 101 18.82 -2.85 11.05
N VAL A 102 19.32 -3.70 10.15
CA VAL A 102 20.65 -4.36 10.27
C VAL A 102 21.67 -3.52 9.52
N PHE A 103 22.41 -2.66 10.26
CA PHE A 103 23.42 -1.77 9.68
C PHE A 103 24.35 -1.14 10.74
N GLY A 104 25.61 -0.92 10.39
CA GLY A 104 26.61 -0.35 11.29
C GLY A 104 26.95 -1.30 12.43
N GLU A 105 26.87 -0.81 13.66
CA GLU A 105 27.12 -1.60 14.88
C GLU A 105 26.01 -2.62 15.18
N ARG A 106 24.85 -2.48 14.53
CA ARG A 106 23.73 -3.42 14.66
C ARG A 106 23.83 -4.48 13.58
N ASP A 107 24.46 -5.58 13.92
CA ASP A 107 24.60 -6.74 13.04
C ASP A 107 23.33 -7.66 13.07
N LEU A 108 23.37 -8.71 12.27
CA LEU A 108 22.29 -9.70 12.21
C LEU A 108 22.05 -10.37 13.56
N PHE A 109 23.11 -10.64 14.34
CA PHE A 109 23.03 -11.40 15.58
C PHE A 109 22.49 -10.55 16.74
N GLY A 110 22.56 -9.23 16.60
CA GLY A 110 21.96 -8.26 17.54
C GLY A 110 20.51 -7.89 17.22
N LEU A 111 19.93 -8.37 16.11
CA LEU A 111 18.53 -8.16 15.81
C LEU A 111 17.64 -8.96 16.76
N THR A 112 16.79 -8.28 17.52
CA THR A 112 15.88 -8.95 18.44
C THR A 112 14.70 -9.61 17.69
N PRO A 113 14.22 -10.77 18.17
CA PRO A 113 13.03 -11.41 17.61
C PRO A 113 11.80 -10.50 17.65
N GLU A 114 11.68 -9.67 18.67
CA GLU A 114 10.58 -8.72 18.87
C GLU A 114 10.56 -7.66 17.77
N ALA A 115 11.69 -6.99 17.50
CA ALA A 115 11.80 -6.00 16.45
C ALA A 115 11.48 -6.59 15.06
N PHE A 116 11.94 -7.83 14.81
CA PHE A 116 11.59 -8.55 13.58
C PHE A 116 10.08 -8.83 13.48
N ARG A 117 9.47 -9.38 14.55
CA ARG A 117 8.04 -9.73 14.58
C ARG A 117 7.14 -8.51 14.40
N GLU A 118 7.48 -7.38 15.02
CA GLU A 118 6.68 -6.15 14.89
C GLU A 118 6.67 -5.60 13.47
N VAL A 119 7.80 -5.69 12.74
CA VAL A 119 7.84 -5.31 11.33
C VAL A 119 7.03 -6.29 10.48
N VAL A 120 7.13 -7.60 10.74
CA VAL A 120 6.33 -8.61 10.05
C VAL A 120 4.85 -8.40 10.31
N ALA A 121 4.45 -8.25 11.57
CA ALA A 121 3.07 -8.02 11.95
C ALA A 121 2.49 -6.79 11.24
N LEU A 122 3.16 -5.63 11.30
CA LEU A 122 2.65 -4.43 10.66
C LEU A 122 2.44 -4.61 9.15
N ASN A 123 3.38 -5.24 8.45
CA ASN A 123 3.35 -5.31 6.99
C ASN A 123 2.54 -6.51 6.44
N LEU A 124 2.53 -7.65 7.13
CA LEU A 124 1.85 -8.87 6.68
C LEU A 124 0.52 -9.08 7.40
N ASP A 125 0.52 -9.12 8.75
CA ASP A 125 -0.72 -9.36 9.51
C ASP A 125 -1.68 -8.19 9.33
N GLY A 126 -1.18 -6.93 9.36
CA GLY A 126 -2.00 -5.75 9.09
C GLY A 126 -2.65 -5.75 7.71
N THR A 127 -1.98 -6.32 6.69
CA THR A 127 -2.58 -6.54 5.36
C THR A 127 -3.69 -7.56 5.42
N LEU A 128 -3.45 -8.74 6.04
CA LEU A 128 -4.45 -9.80 6.16
C LEU A 128 -5.67 -9.34 6.96
N LEU A 129 -5.47 -8.73 8.13
CA LEU A 129 -6.56 -8.24 8.99
C LEU A 129 -7.41 -7.18 8.28
N SER A 130 -6.78 -6.29 7.49
CA SER A 130 -7.51 -5.32 6.66
C SER A 130 -8.40 -6.02 5.62
N VAL A 131 -7.90 -7.07 4.96
CA VAL A 131 -8.69 -7.86 4.01
C VAL A 131 -9.87 -8.53 4.73
N GLN A 132 -9.64 -9.14 5.91
CA GLN A 132 -10.69 -9.78 6.69
C GLN A 132 -11.79 -8.81 7.13
N ALA A 133 -11.45 -7.55 7.41
CA ALA A 133 -12.42 -6.55 7.84
C ALA A 133 -13.27 -6.00 6.67
N PHE A 134 -12.69 -5.77 5.51
CA PHE A 134 -13.36 -5.06 4.41
C PHE A 134 -13.84 -5.97 3.26
N ALA A 135 -13.18 -7.11 2.99
CA ALA A 135 -13.60 -8.01 1.91
C ALA A 135 -15.00 -8.62 2.10
N PRO A 136 -15.55 -8.83 3.30
CA PRO A 136 -16.93 -9.32 3.45
C PRO A 136 -17.98 -8.44 2.77
N ALA A 137 -17.80 -7.11 2.74
CA ALA A 137 -18.69 -6.21 2.00
C ALA A 137 -18.60 -6.43 0.48
N MET A 138 -17.38 -6.68 -0.04
CA MET A 138 -17.18 -7.02 -1.46
C MET A 138 -17.78 -8.37 -1.83
N VAL A 139 -17.65 -9.37 -0.94
CA VAL A 139 -18.27 -10.70 -1.12
C VAL A 139 -19.79 -10.58 -1.20
N ARG A 140 -20.43 -9.83 -0.30
CA ARG A 140 -21.89 -9.57 -0.34
C ARG A 140 -22.33 -8.87 -1.63
N ALA A 141 -21.46 -7.98 -2.17
CA ALA A 141 -21.73 -7.28 -3.42
C ALA A 141 -21.42 -8.11 -4.68
N GLY A 142 -20.76 -9.28 -4.56
CA GLY A 142 -20.29 -10.12 -5.66
C GLY A 142 -19.19 -9.49 -6.50
N ARG A 143 -18.56 -8.38 -6.04
CA ARG A 143 -17.49 -7.67 -6.75
C ARG A 143 -16.62 -6.87 -5.81
N GLY A 144 -15.34 -6.76 -6.14
CA GLY A 144 -14.38 -5.96 -5.37
C GLY A 144 -12.97 -6.08 -5.91
N SER A 145 -12.15 -5.08 -5.61
CA SER A 145 -10.72 -5.08 -5.92
C SER A 145 -9.91 -4.81 -4.67
N VAL A 146 -9.12 -5.80 -4.26
CA VAL A 146 -8.12 -5.65 -3.21
C VAL A 146 -6.77 -5.36 -3.87
N ILE A 147 -6.12 -4.28 -3.43
CA ILE A 147 -4.80 -3.86 -3.90
C ILE A 147 -3.86 -3.86 -2.70
N THR A 148 -2.97 -4.82 -2.65
CA THR A 148 -1.96 -4.88 -1.59
C THR A 148 -0.71 -4.11 -1.99
N ILE A 149 0.03 -3.59 -1.01
CA ILE A 149 1.29 -2.91 -1.28
C ILE A 149 2.45 -3.83 -0.89
N SER A 150 3.11 -4.34 -1.91
CA SER A 150 4.36 -5.08 -1.84
C SER A 150 5.58 -4.13 -1.80
N SER A 151 6.71 -4.55 -2.29
CA SER A 151 7.95 -3.76 -2.41
C SER A 151 8.95 -4.47 -3.31
N MET A 152 9.90 -3.73 -3.87
CA MET A 152 11.10 -4.34 -4.48
C MET A 152 11.90 -5.20 -3.50
N ALA A 153 11.78 -4.94 -2.18
CA ALA A 153 12.37 -5.77 -1.13
C ALA A 153 11.80 -7.20 -1.08
N ALA A 154 10.63 -7.46 -1.66
CA ALA A 154 10.04 -8.80 -1.79
C ALA A 154 10.74 -9.62 -2.88
N GLN A 155 11.24 -8.95 -3.92
CA GLN A 155 11.78 -9.59 -5.12
C GLN A 155 13.32 -9.62 -5.14
N LYS A 156 13.96 -8.62 -4.54
CA LYS A 156 15.42 -8.50 -4.41
C LYS A 156 15.81 -8.29 -2.96
N PRO A 157 16.83 -8.96 -2.43
CA PRO A 157 17.28 -8.72 -1.07
C PRO A 157 17.90 -7.32 -0.98
N LEU A 158 17.16 -6.40 -0.38
CA LEU A 158 17.66 -5.07 -0.11
C LEU A 158 18.41 -5.05 1.22
N SER A 159 19.59 -4.42 1.24
CA SER A 159 20.36 -4.24 2.46
C SER A 159 19.56 -3.55 3.56
N ARG A 160 19.82 -3.91 4.81
CA ARG A 160 19.31 -3.29 6.05
C ARG A 160 17.88 -3.66 6.45
N VAL A 161 17.05 -4.21 5.58
CA VAL A 161 15.59 -4.32 5.79
C VAL A 161 15.10 -5.77 5.79
N LEU A 162 15.78 -6.64 6.58
CA LEU A 162 15.51 -8.08 6.62
C LEU A 162 14.04 -8.42 6.89
N GLY A 163 13.49 -7.96 8.01
CA GLY A 163 12.11 -8.26 8.41
C GLY A 163 11.08 -7.67 7.44
N TYR A 164 11.34 -6.47 6.93
CA TYR A 164 10.49 -5.83 5.93
C TYR A 164 10.47 -6.62 4.61
N GLY A 165 11.65 -7.03 4.11
CA GLY A 165 11.73 -7.85 2.88
C GLY A 165 11.00 -9.17 3.01
N ALA A 166 11.20 -9.88 4.13
CA ALA A 166 10.49 -11.13 4.43
C ALA A 166 8.96 -10.94 4.48
N ALA A 167 8.50 -9.87 5.16
CA ALA A 167 7.08 -9.55 5.24
C ALA A 167 6.48 -9.25 3.86
N LYS A 168 7.18 -8.46 3.03
CA LYS A 168 6.69 -8.09 1.68
C LYS A 168 6.70 -9.28 0.71
N ALA A 169 7.64 -10.22 0.84
CA ALA A 169 7.57 -11.50 0.14
C ALA A 169 6.35 -12.32 0.59
N GLY A 170 6.04 -12.29 1.88
CA GLY A 170 4.79 -12.85 2.42
C GLY A 170 3.54 -12.20 1.81
N VAL A 171 3.53 -10.87 1.66
CA VAL A 171 2.43 -10.13 1.01
C VAL A 171 2.26 -10.56 -0.45
N ASP A 172 3.35 -10.78 -1.21
CA ASP A 172 3.28 -11.27 -2.58
C ASP A 172 2.62 -12.65 -2.66
N ASN A 173 2.96 -13.55 -1.75
CA ASN A 173 2.34 -14.89 -1.68
C ASN A 173 0.88 -14.79 -1.24
N LEU A 174 0.60 -14.02 -0.19
CA LEU A 174 -0.76 -13.76 0.31
C LEU A 174 -1.67 -13.20 -0.79
N THR A 175 -1.17 -12.26 -1.60
CA THR A 175 -1.89 -11.68 -2.74
C THR A 175 -2.33 -12.76 -3.73
N ARG A 176 -1.41 -13.66 -4.11
CA ARG A 176 -1.72 -14.76 -5.05
C ARG A 176 -2.70 -15.75 -4.45
N TRP A 177 -2.51 -16.11 -3.18
CA TRP A 177 -3.41 -17.04 -2.49
C TRP A 177 -4.84 -16.47 -2.39
N LEU A 178 -4.95 -15.21 -1.96
CA LEU A 178 -6.24 -14.52 -1.86
C LEU A 178 -6.93 -14.37 -3.23
N ALA A 179 -6.17 -14.07 -4.29
CA ALA A 179 -6.70 -13.97 -5.65
C ALA A 179 -7.40 -15.26 -6.10
N VAL A 180 -6.74 -16.40 -5.87
CA VAL A 180 -7.30 -17.72 -6.20
C VAL A 180 -8.49 -18.04 -5.31
N HIS A 181 -8.33 -17.89 -3.98
CA HIS A 181 -9.36 -18.25 -3.02
C HIS A 181 -10.64 -17.42 -3.21
N LEU A 182 -10.52 -16.09 -3.33
CA LEU A 182 -11.71 -15.24 -3.45
C LEU A 182 -12.46 -15.49 -4.77
N ALA A 183 -11.73 -15.67 -5.88
CA ALA A 183 -12.35 -15.95 -7.17
C ALA A 183 -13.07 -17.32 -7.19
N GLN A 184 -12.47 -18.36 -6.61
CA GLN A 184 -13.05 -19.72 -6.59
C GLN A 184 -14.20 -19.84 -5.59
N SER A 185 -14.09 -19.21 -4.43
CA SER A 185 -15.07 -19.39 -3.34
C SER A 185 -16.22 -18.40 -3.40
N TYR A 186 -16.01 -17.21 -3.98
CA TYR A 186 -17.00 -16.12 -3.92
C TYR A 186 -17.32 -15.49 -5.29
N GLY A 187 -16.64 -15.91 -6.36
CA GLY A 187 -16.97 -15.53 -7.73
C GLY A 187 -15.95 -14.63 -8.42
N GLU A 188 -16.05 -14.59 -9.75
CA GLU A 188 -15.11 -13.92 -10.67
C GLU A 188 -15.03 -12.40 -10.52
N GLY A 189 -16.01 -11.78 -9.84
CA GLY A 189 -16.02 -10.34 -9.59
C GLY A 189 -15.05 -9.88 -8.53
N LEU A 190 -14.37 -10.81 -7.82
CA LEU A 190 -13.44 -10.50 -6.75
C LEU A 190 -11.98 -10.67 -7.23
N ARG A 191 -11.19 -9.61 -7.14
CA ARG A 191 -9.81 -9.60 -7.60
C ARG A 191 -8.86 -9.15 -6.50
N VAL A 192 -7.65 -9.71 -6.48
CA VAL A 192 -6.58 -9.31 -5.56
C VAL A 192 -5.29 -9.17 -6.33
N ASN A 193 -4.67 -8.00 -6.30
CA ASN A 193 -3.41 -7.71 -6.95
C ASN A 193 -2.49 -6.91 -6.03
N ALA A 194 -1.22 -6.85 -6.32
CA ALA A 194 -0.25 -6.05 -5.58
C ALA A 194 0.38 -4.98 -6.47
N ILE A 195 0.68 -3.83 -5.86
CA ILE A 195 1.65 -2.86 -6.39
C ILE A 195 2.96 -3.06 -5.63
N ALA A 196 4.08 -3.14 -6.33
CA ALA A 196 5.42 -3.22 -5.74
C ALA A 196 6.18 -1.92 -6.05
N PRO A 197 6.15 -0.92 -5.14
CA PRO A 197 6.87 0.31 -5.33
C PRO A 197 8.39 0.10 -5.32
N GLY A 198 9.08 0.86 -6.15
CA GLY A 198 10.52 1.06 -6.09
C GLY A 198 10.92 2.01 -4.96
N PHE A 199 11.80 2.94 -5.27
CA PHE A 199 12.26 3.93 -4.29
C PHE A 199 11.59 5.28 -4.50
N PHE A 200 10.75 5.65 -3.55
CA PHE A 200 10.02 6.90 -3.46
C PHE A 200 10.52 7.70 -2.26
N VAL A 201 10.69 9.00 -2.41
CA VAL A 201 11.09 9.85 -1.28
C VAL A 201 9.86 10.19 -0.45
N GLY A 202 9.83 9.71 0.79
CA GLY A 202 8.82 10.03 1.78
C GLY A 202 9.45 10.49 3.09
N GLU A 203 8.67 10.95 4.05
CA GLU A 203 9.15 11.43 5.35
C GLU A 203 10.05 10.40 6.06
N GLN A 204 9.67 9.12 6.02
CA GLN A 204 10.37 8.04 6.74
C GLN A 204 11.77 7.71 6.18
N ASN A 205 12.00 7.97 4.91
CA ASN A 205 13.25 7.57 4.24
C ASN A 205 14.03 8.74 3.63
N ARG A 206 13.51 9.97 3.74
CA ARG A 206 14.14 11.15 3.12
C ARG A 206 15.61 11.28 3.52
N ALA A 207 15.89 11.24 4.81
CA ALA A 207 17.26 11.37 5.32
C ALA A 207 18.19 10.21 4.93
N LEU A 208 17.64 9.06 4.53
CA LEU A 208 18.41 7.93 4.01
C LEU A 208 18.77 8.09 2.54
N LEU A 209 17.97 8.84 1.80
CA LEU A 209 18.07 8.98 0.34
C LEU A 209 18.64 10.33 -0.09
N LEU A 210 18.32 11.40 0.64
CA LEU A 210 18.71 12.78 0.34
C LEU A 210 19.41 13.42 1.53
N GLY A 211 20.49 14.15 1.24
CA GLY A 211 21.16 15.01 2.20
C GLY A 211 20.36 16.29 2.51
N PRO A 212 20.84 17.10 3.45
CA PRO A 212 20.23 18.38 3.80
C PRO A 212 20.16 19.38 2.63
N ASP A 213 21.10 19.25 1.68
CA ASP A 213 21.18 20.04 0.43
C ASP A 213 20.27 19.51 -0.68
N GLY A 214 19.49 18.45 -0.41
CA GLY A 214 18.61 17.79 -1.38
C GLY A 214 19.33 16.88 -2.38
N GLN A 215 20.67 16.79 -2.32
CA GLN A 215 21.42 15.87 -3.18
C GLN A 215 21.30 14.44 -2.68
N PRO A 216 21.41 13.44 -3.58
CA PRO A 216 21.40 12.05 -3.15
C PRO A 216 22.55 11.74 -2.17
N THR A 217 22.21 11.05 -1.06
CA THR A 217 23.24 10.43 -0.21
C THR A 217 23.98 9.34 -1.01
N GLU A 218 25.08 8.79 -0.47
CA GLU A 218 25.75 7.64 -1.08
C GLU A 218 24.78 6.49 -1.37
N ARG A 219 23.87 6.20 -0.43
CA ARG A 219 22.80 5.21 -0.63
C ARG A 219 21.84 5.64 -1.73
N GLY A 220 21.39 6.90 -1.71
CA GLY A 220 20.52 7.45 -2.75
C GLY A 220 21.15 7.35 -4.14
N ALA A 221 22.40 7.76 -4.28
CA ALA A 221 23.15 7.66 -5.52
C ALA A 221 23.32 6.21 -6.00
N SER A 222 23.56 5.26 -5.08
CA SER A 222 23.62 3.84 -5.41
C SER A 222 22.28 3.32 -5.95
N ILE A 223 21.17 3.71 -5.33
CA ILE A 223 19.83 3.35 -5.79
C ILE A 223 19.57 3.92 -7.20
N LEU A 224 19.90 5.20 -7.43
CA LEU A 224 19.68 5.86 -8.72
C LEU A 224 20.51 5.20 -9.84
N ARG A 225 21.74 4.80 -9.59
CA ARG A 225 22.55 4.03 -10.56
C ARG A 225 21.92 2.71 -10.96
N ASN A 226 21.12 2.11 -10.07
CA ASN A 226 20.42 0.84 -10.32
C ASN A 226 18.95 1.05 -10.76
N THR A 227 18.52 2.28 -10.95
CA THR A 227 17.18 2.64 -11.45
C THR A 227 17.33 3.17 -12.87
N PRO A 228 16.95 2.42 -13.92
CA PRO A 228 17.14 2.84 -15.32
C PRO A 228 16.53 4.20 -15.67
N MET A 229 15.40 4.58 -15.05
CA MET A 229 14.81 5.91 -15.24
C MET A 229 15.60 7.05 -14.56
N GLY A 230 16.65 6.75 -13.78
CA GLY A 230 17.58 7.73 -13.22
C GLY A 230 17.02 8.69 -12.18
N ARG A 231 15.82 8.42 -11.67
CA ARG A 231 15.17 9.24 -10.63
C ARG A 231 14.50 8.40 -9.56
N PHE A 232 14.25 8.97 -8.41
CA PHE A 232 13.27 8.43 -7.46
C PHE A 232 11.85 8.57 -8.03
N GLY A 233 10.96 7.67 -7.62
CA GLY A 233 9.56 7.78 -7.97
C GLY A 233 8.91 9.00 -7.29
N ASP A 234 8.05 9.69 -8.01
CA ASP A 234 7.09 10.62 -7.44
C ASP A 234 5.91 9.80 -6.90
N PRO A 235 5.37 10.08 -5.70
CA PRO A 235 4.20 9.38 -5.16
C PRO A 235 3.03 9.28 -6.16
N ASP A 236 2.85 10.28 -7.02
CA ASP A 236 1.80 10.28 -8.04
C ASP A 236 2.07 9.28 -9.18
N ASP A 237 3.30 8.78 -9.37
CA ASP A 237 3.58 7.69 -10.32
C ASP A 237 2.81 6.40 -9.97
N LEU A 238 2.36 6.23 -8.71
CA LEU A 238 1.57 5.08 -8.26
C LEU A 238 0.09 5.20 -8.59
N ALA A 239 -0.42 6.42 -8.75
CA ALA A 239 -1.86 6.68 -8.87
C ALA A 239 -2.48 5.97 -10.08
N GLY A 240 -1.83 6.03 -11.24
CA GLY A 240 -2.32 5.38 -12.46
C GLY A 240 -2.48 3.87 -12.32
N THR A 241 -1.49 3.21 -11.68
CA THR A 241 -1.55 1.77 -11.43
C THR A 241 -2.64 1.42 -10.41
N ALA A 242 -2.81 2.22 -9.35
CA ALA A 242 -3.88 2.02 -8.37
C ALA A 242 -5.27 2.15 -9.03
N VAL A 243 -5.49 3.16 -9.86
CA VAL A 243 -6.74 3.36 -10.62
C VAL A 243 -6.98 2.20 -11.59
N TRP A 244 -5.95 1.77 -12.33
CA TRP A 244 -6.07 0.62 -13.23
C TRP A 244 -6.52 -0.63 -12.50
N LEU A 245 -5.83 -1.01 -11.42
CA LEU A 245 -6.16 -2.20 -10.64
C LEU A 245 -7.52 -2.11 -9.94
N ALA A 246 -7.97 -0.90 -9.57
CA ALA A 246 -9.28 -0.65 -8.98
C ALA A 246 -10.43 -0.72 -9.98
N SER A 247 -10.17 -0.48 -11.26
CA SER A 247 -11.16 -0.26 -12.31
C SER A 247 -11.52 -1.52 -13.11
N ASP A 248 -12.52 -1.41 -13.99
CA ASP A 248 -12.90 -2.47 -14.91
C ASP A 248 -11.90 -2.67 -16.06
N ALA A 249 -10.94 -1.74 -16.24
CA ALA A 249 -9.83 -1.90 -17.16
C ALA A 249 -8.93 -3.11 -16.81
N SER A 250 -8.97 -3.57 -15.56
CA SER A 250 -8.26 -4.75 -15.08
C SER A 250 -9.18 -5.92 -14.68
N ARG A 251 -10.40 -5.97 -15.22
CA ARG A 251 -11.42 -6.97 -14.81
C ARG A 251 -10.99 -8.43 -14.96
N PHE A 252 -10.01 -8.72 -15.82
CA PHE A 252 -9.45 -10.08 -16.01
C PHE A 252 -8.02 -10.21 -15.46
N VAL A 253 -7.63 -9.30 -14.53
CA VAL A 253 -6.30 -9.29 -13.89
C VAL A 253 -6.48 -9.57 -12.40
N THR A 254 -5.96 -10.70 -11.94
CA THR A 254 -5.92 -11.08 -10.52
C THR A 254 -4.67 -11.90 -10.22
N GLY A 255 -4.10 -11.78 -9.03
CA GLY A 255 -2.90 -12.50 -8.57
C GLY A 255 -1.57 -11.93 -9.07
N VAL A 256 -1.56 -10.76 -9.73
CA VAL A 256 -0.32 -10.14 -10.21
C VAL A 256 0.32 -9.25 -9.16
N VAL A 257 1.64 -9.12 -9.25
CA VAL A 257 2.44 -8.12 -8.54
C VAL A 257 3.02 -7.18 -9.59
N VAL A 258 2.61 -5.93 -9.58
CA VAL A 258 2.97 -4.92 -10.59
C VAL A 258 4.09 -4.04 -10.05
N PRO A 259 5.33 -4.13 -10.59
CA PRO A 259 6.40 -3.21 -10.24
C PRO A 259 6.08 -1.79 -10.74
N VAL A 260 6.27 -0.79 -9.86
CA VAL A 260 6.28 0.63 -10.22
C VAL A 260 7.56 1.20 -9.63
N ASP A 261 8.67 1.06 -10.36
CA ASP A 261 10.00 1.13 -9.78
C ASP A 261 11.07 1.78 -10.69
N GLY A 262 10.66 2.37 -11.80
CA GLY A 262 11.58 2.98 -12.75
C GLY A 262 12.54 1.98 -13.43
N GLY A 263 12.18 0.68 -13.44
CA GLY A 263 12.97 -0.40 -14.02
C GLY A 263 13.96 -1.06 -13.07
N TYR A 264 13.94 -0.71 -11.78
CA TYR A 264 14.88 -1.24 -10.78
C TYR A 264 14.87 -2.77 -10.70
N ALA A 265 13.69 -3.39 -10.73
CA ALA A 265 13.56 -4.85 -10.67
C ALA A 265 14.13 -5.54 -11.91
N ALA A 266 13.95 -4.95 -13.08
CA ALA A 266 14.35 -5.50 -14.38
C ALA A 266 15.85 -5.36 -14.64
N PHE A 267 16.53 -4.40 -13.98
CA PHE A 267 17.93 -4.10 -14.27
C PHE A 267 18.89 -5.12 -13.65
N GLY A 268 19.74 -5.69 -14.48
CA GLY A 268 20.78 -6.67 -14.10
C GLY A 268 22.08 -6.05 -13.59
N GLY A 269 22.25 -4.74 -13.62
CA GLY A 269 23.43 -4.02 -13.14
C GLY A 269 24.53 -3.86 -14.20
N VAL A 270 24.29 -4.22 -15.47
CA VAL A 270 25.23 -4.11 -16.60
C VAL A 270 24.57 -3.45 -17.79
#